data_fac090886c6112759b7a8501c08b273a
#
_entry.id   fac090886c6112759b7a8501c08b273a
#
_cell.length_a   1.000
_cell.length_b   1.000
_cell.length_c   1.000
_cell.angle_alpha   90.00
_cell.angle_beta   90.00
_cell.angle_gamma   90.00
#
_symmetry.space_group_name_H-M   'P 1'
#
loop_
_entity.id
_entity.type
_entity.pdbx_description
1 polymer ?
#
loop_
_entity_poly.entity_id
_entity_poly.type
_entity_poly.pdbx_seq_one_letter_code
_entity_poly.pdbx_strand_id
1 'polypeptide(L)' 'SDSYLTNLTLILLFSTILFGFFASFVGIRRALND' A
#
# COMPACT_ATOMS: atom_id res chain seq x y z
N SER A 1 17.58 -12.81 15.54
CA SER A 1 17.26 -11.48 16.04
C SER A 1 15.91 -11.03 15.52
N ASP A 2 15.10 -10.48 16.39
CA ASP A 2 13.73 -10.11 16.09
C ASP A 2 13.64 -8.85 15.21
N SER A 3 14.71 -8.05 15.15
CA SER A 3 14.68 -6.82 14.38
C SER A 3 14.55 -7.10 12.88
N TYR A 4 15.06 -8.22 12.41
CA TYR A 4 14.92 -8.62 11.02
C TYR A 4 13.44 -8.89 10.68
N LEU A 5 12.78 -9.65 11.53
CA LEU A 5 11.37 -9.99 11.32
C LEU A 5 10.49 -8.75 11.43
N THR A 6 10.77 -7.90 12.41
CA THR A 6 10.03 -6.67 12.58
C THR A 6 10.17 -5.76 11.36
N ASN A 7 11.38 -5.65 10.85
CA ASN A 7 11.65 -4.82 9.69
C ASN A 7 10.89 -5.34 8.46
N LEU A 8 10.93 -6.65 8.28
CA LEU A 8 10.22 -7.28 7.16
C LEU A 8 8.72 -7.04 7.24
N THR A 9 8.17 -7.19 8.44
CA THR A 9 6.74 -6.97 8.65
C THR A 9 6.35 -5.52 8.35
N LEU A 10 7.16 -4.57 8.78
CA LEU A 10 6.90 -3.17 8.53
C LEU A 10 6.91 -2.85 7.03
N ILE A 11 7.85 -3.42 6.31
CA ILE A 11 7.94 -3.21 4.87
C ILE A 11 6.69 -3.77 4.17
N LEU A 12 6.26 -4.95 4.56
CA LEU A 12 5.08 -5.57 3.99
C LEU A 12 3.84 -4.74 4.27
N LEU A 13 3.71 -4.28 5.51
CA LEU A 13 2.55 -3.47 5.90
C LEU A 13 2.53 -2.16 5.12
N PHE A 14 3.66 -1.51 5.02
CA PHE A 14 3.78 -0.24 4.30
C PHE A 14 3.43 -0.42 2.82
N SER A 15 3.93 -1.49 2.22
CA SER A 15 3.63 -1.79 0.82
C SER A 15 2.14 -2.00 0.60
N THR A 16 1.49 -2.71 1.50
CA THR A 16 0.05 -2.97 1.40
C THR A 16 -0.74 -1.68 1.44
N ILE A 17 -0.38 -0.78 2.36
CA ILE A 17 -1.06 0.50 2.49
C ILE A 17 -0.88 1.34 1.23
N LEU A 18 0.35 1.41 0.71
CA LEU A 18 0.63 2.16 -0.50
C LEU A 18 -0.14 1.60 -1.68
N PHE A 19 -0.20 0.29 -1.79
CA PHE A 19 -0.91 -0.35 -2.89
C PHE A 19 -2.40 -0.04 -2.83
N GLY A 20 -2.97 -0.09 -1.62
CA GLY A 20 -4.38 0.25 -1.44
C GLY A 20 -4.67 1.70 -1.78
N PHE A 21 -3.81 2.61 -1.34
CA PHE A 21 -3.94 4.03 -1.65
C PHE A 21 -3.88 4.28 -3.14
N PHE A 22 -2.91 3.68 -3.79
CA PHE A 22 -2.72 3.86 -5.22
C PHE A 22 -3.92 3.34 -6.01
N ALA A 23 -4.39 2.16 -5.67
CA ALA A 23 -5.54 1.56 -6.35
C ALA A 23 -6.79 2.40 -6.15
N SER A 24 -6.98 2.91 -4.94
CA SER A 24 -8.13 3.75 -4.63
C SER A 24 -8.08 5.05 -5.43
N PHE A 25 -6.91 5.65 -5.51
CA PHE A 25 -6.72 6.90 -6.26
C PHE A 25 -7.04 6.70 -7.74
N VAL A 26 -6.53 5.62 -8.33
CA VAL A 26 -6.77 5.32 -9.73
C VAL A 26 -8.26 5.07 -9.98
N GLY A 27 -8.91 4.37 -9.06
CA GLY A 27 -10.33 4.10 -9.17
C GLY A 27 -11.17 5.37 -9.20
N ILE A 28 -10.83 6.31 -8.31
CA ILE A 28 -11.55 7.58 -8.25
C ILE A 28 -11.34 8.38 -9.53
N ARG A 29 -10.11 8.41 -10.02
CA ARG A 29 -9.79 9.14 -11.25
C ARG A 29 -10.55 8.58 -12.43
N ARG A 30 -10.65 7.27 -12.51
CA ARG A 30 -11.38 6.62 -13.59
C ARG A 30 -12.85 6.97 -13.56
N ALA A 31 -13.44 6.96 -12.36
CA ALA A 31 -14.85 7.28 -12.19
C ALA A 31 -15.13 8.72 -12.62
N LEU A 32 -14.23 9.64 -12.27
CA LEU A 32 -14.41 11.05 -12.62
C LEU A 32 -14.18 11.32 -14.10
N ASN A 33 -13.28 10.56 -14.69
CA ASN A 33 -12.91 10.77 -16.09
C ASN A 33 -13.92 10.18 -17.06
N ASP A 34 -14.75 9.28 -16.58
CA ASP A 34 -15.75 8.65 -17.40
C ASP A 34 -17.03 9.48 -17.40
#